data_35d234d2002ccd27ba7fb4a93ee5437d
#
_entry.id   35d234d2002ccd27ba7fb4a93ee5437d
#
_cell.length_a   1.000
_cell.length_b   1.000
_cell.length_c   1.000
_cell.angle_alpha   90.00
_cell.angle_beta   90.00
_cell.angle_gamma   90.00
#
_symmetry.space_group_name_H-M   'P 1'
#
loop_
_entity.id
_entity.type
_entity.pdbx_description
1 polymer ?
#
loop_
_entity_poly.entity_id
_entity_poly.type
_entity_poly.pdbx_seq_one_letter_code
_entity_poly.pdbx_strand_id
1 'polypeptide(L)'
;MKVLIVHNNYGKYSGEEAVVDKMADMLTSHGHEVAFYRRTTEGVRESAVGKIKGFLSGIYSPSGVRGMREALRRERPDIVNVHNLYPFISPAALFECKKAGVPIVMTIHNFRLICPTGLFMRDGLPCEACLARSNEWSCVRYNCECSRLKSIGYTLRNVYARWTGAYRKNVAAFACITDFQRQKLIAAGYDSEKIVVIPNFLPMPKLYENEVGKYIAFCGRISREKGVDLILEIARRNPYILFKLAGEVRDKGLVEDLPSNCELVGYLSGESLSRFYRESAFFVMASKWYEGFPMAILEAACYGKPTIGPAHGGFTEIIGRGEQAIGDLFEPNNLDDLERKVVSLWNRPDEIARLGEKAFEKLKREYSSEVIYQKWDNLFQKLIWNNYARTI
;
A
#
# COMPACT_ATOMS: atom_id res chain seq x y z
N MET A 1 3.63 -13.94 -22.26
CA MET A 1 4.23 -14.70 -21.14
C MET A 1 3.16 -15.14 -20.17
N LYS A 2 3.41 -16.19 -19.39
CA LYS A 2 2.52 -16.66 -18.33
C LYS A 2 3.04 -16.20 -16.96
N VAL A 3 2.24 -15.42 -16.23
CA VAL A 3 2.57 -14.86 -14.93
C VAL A 3 1.79 -15.57 -13.83
N LEU A 4 2.47 -16.15 -12.83
CA LEU A 4 1.82 -16.68 -11.64
C LEU A 4 1.80 -15.62 -10.54
N ILE A 5 0.64 -15.10 -10.21
CA ILE A 5 0.44 -14.16 -9.10
C ILE A 5 0.20 -14.95 -7.81
N VAL A 6 1.01 -14.64 -6.79
CA VAL A 6 0.97 -15.29 -5.47
C VAL A 6 0.51 -14.31 -4.41
N HIS A 7 -0.63 -14.62 -3.77
CA HIS A 7 -1.21 -13.75 -2.75
C HIS A 7 -1.94 -14.54 -1.67
N ASN A 8 -1.71 -14.17 -0.41
CA ASN A 8 -2.52 -14.61 0.71
C ASN A 8 -3.55 -13.55 1.04
N ASN A 9 -4.80 -13.80 0.70
CA ASN A 9 -5.92 -12.87 0.91
C ASN A 9 -6.16 -12.64 2.40
N TYR A 10 -6.58 -11.42 2.72
CA TYR A 10 -7.08 -11.07 4.06
C TYR A 10 -8.56 -11.51 4.18
N GLY A 11 -9.06 -11.73 5.38
CA GLY A 11 -10.44 -12.18 5.57
C GLY A 11 -11.53 -11.18 5.12
N LYS A 12 -11.15 -9.93 4.86
CA LYS A 12 -11.97 -8.90 4.21
C LYS A 12 -11.18 -8.33 3.05
N TYR A 13 -11.87 -8.03 1.95
CA TYR A 13 -11.26 -7.41 0.77
C TYR A 13 -10.52 -6.12 1.14
N SER A 14 -9.31 -5.98 0.68
CA SER A 14 -8.38 -4.92 1.07
C SER A 14 -7.86 -4.14 -0.15
N GLY A 15 -7.29 -2.95 0.10
CA GLY A 15 -6.64 -2.18 -0.96
C GLY A 15 -5.47 -2.91 -1.64
N GLU A 16 -4.77 -3.80 -0.91
CA GLU A 16 -3.73 -4.65 -1.48
C GLU A 16 -4.31 -5.67 -2.46
N GLU A 17 -5.46 -6.31 -2.13
CA GLU A 17 -6.17 -7.22 -3.04
C GLU A 17 -6.68 -6.49 -4.28
N ALA A 18 -7.21 -5.27 -4.12
CA ALA A 18 -7.63 -4.45 -5.25
C ALA A 18 -6.48 -4.12 -6.22
N VAL A 19 -5.27 -3.88 -5.70
CA VAL A 19 -4.07 -3.68 -6.54
C VAL A 19 -3.67 -4.96 -7.27
N VAL A 20 -3.74 -6.12 -6.60
CA VAL A 20 -3.46 -7.44 -7.20
C VAL A 20 -4.43 -7.74 -8.33
N ASP A 21 -5.72 -7.49 -8.13
CA ASP A 21 -6.74 -7.73 -9.14
C ASP A 21 -6.57 -6.78 -10.35
N LYS A 22 -6.36 -5.48 -10.11
CA LYS A 22 -6.05 -4.51 -11.18
C LYS A 22 -4.79 -4.88 -11.98
N MET A 23 -3.77 -5.41 -11.31
CA MET A 23 -2.56 -5.88 -11.98
C MET A 23 -2.84 -7.08 -12.89
N ALA A 24 -3.64 -8.02 -12.42
CA ALA A 24 -4.04 -9.18 -13.23
C ALA A 24 -4.84 -8.75 -14.46
N ASP A 25 -5.80 -7.84 -14.29
CA ASP A 25 -6.61 -7.29 -15.38
C ASP A 25 -5.72 -6.55 -16.41
N MET A 26 -4.78 -5.74 -15.94
CA MET A 26 -3.82 -5.02 -16.78
C MET A 26 -2.97 -6.00 -17.60
N LEU A 27 -2.39 -7.01 -16.98
CA LEU A 27 -1.58 -8.01 -17.69
C LEU A 27 -2.40 -8.81 -18.71
N THR A 28 -3.62 -9.21 -18.34
CA THR A 28 -4.52 -9.95 -19.22
C THR A 28 -4.96 -9.11 -20.43
N SER A 29 -5.27 -7.83 -20.23
CA SER A 29 -5.64 -6.90 -21.31
C SER A 29 -4.52 -6.68 -22.33
N HIS A 30 -3.26 -6.91 -21.94
CA HIS A 30 -2.08 -6.84 -22.80
C HIS A 30 -1.65 -8.24 -23.34
N GLY A 31 -2.52 -9.24 -23.26
CA GLY A 31 -2.30 -10.54 -23.88
C GLY A 31 -1.40 -11.49 -23.08
N HIS A 32 -1.16 -11.22 -21.80
CA HIS A 32 -0.46 -12.18 -20.94
C HIS A 32 -1.45 -13.19 -20.34
N GLU A 33 -0.97 -14.41 -20.13
CA GLU A 33 -1.71 -15.43 -19.37
C GLU A 33 -1.43 -15.22 -17.87
N VAL A 34 -2.48 -15.04 -17.08
CA VAL A 34 -2.37 -14.83 -15.63
C VAL A 34 -2.97 -16.01 -14.89
N ALA A 35 -2.15 -16.65 -14.05
CA ALA A 35 -2.57 -17.69 -13.13
C ALA A 35 -2.42 -17.23 -11.68
N PHE A 36 -3.17 -17.83 -10.76
CA PHE A 36 -3.14 -17.47 -9.36
C PHE A 36 -2.78 -18.64 -8.44
N TYR A 37 -1.94 -18.37 -7.45
CA TYR A 37 -1.85 -19.16 -6.25
C TYR A 37 -2.30 -18.32 -5.05
N ARG A 38 -3.55 -18.51 -4.65
CA ARG A 38 -4.18 -17.77 -3.55
C ARG A 38 -4.43 -18.67 -2.34
N ARG A 39 -4.29 -18.09 -1.13
CA ARG A 39 -4.74 -18.63 0.16
C ARG A 39 -5.57 -17.55 0.84
N THR A 40 -6.38 -17.93 1.83
CA THR A 40 -7.20 -16.95 2.56
C THR A 40 -7.05 -17.10 4.08
N THR A 41 -7.21 -15.98 4.79
CA THR A 41 -7.29 -15.93 6.26
C THR A 41 -8.74 -15.88 6.77
N GLU A 42 -9.71 -16.02 5.88
CA GLU A 42 -11.13 -16.06 6.25
C GLU A 42 -11.40 -17.15 7.29
N GLY A 43 -12.18 -16.83 8.32
CA GLY A 43 -12.52 -17.74 9.42
C GLY A 43 -11.38 -18.07 10.42
N VAL A 44 -10.12 -17.74 10.09
CA VAL A 44 -8.95 -18.12 10.92
C VAL A 44 -8.93 -17.42 12.28
N ARG A 45 -9.43 -16.21 12.36
CA ARG A 45 -9.44 -15.42 13.60
C ARG A 45 -10.57 -15.81 14.56
N GLU A 46 -11.51 -16.62 14.11
CA GLU A 46 -12.71 -17.01 14.83
C GLU A 46 -12.46 -18.16 15.82
N SER A 47 -11.38 -18.93 15.62
CA SER A 47 -11.06 -20.08 16.49
C SER A 47 -9.65 -19.99 17.09
N ALA A 48 -9.46 -20.58 18.27
CA ALA A 48 -8.13 -20.68 18.91
C ALA A 48 -7.17 -21.52 18.08
N VAL A 49 -7.65 -22.62 17.50
CA VAL A 49 -6.87 -23.50 16.61
C VAL A 49 -6.44 -22.74 15.34
N GLY A 50 -7.33 -21.94 14.76
CA GLY A 50 -7.03 -21.10 13.60
C GLY A 50 -5.92 -20.08 13.91
N LYS A 51 -5.97 -19.45 15.08
CA LYS A 51 -4.95 -18.48 15.53
C LYS A 51 -3.57 -19.14 15.69
N ILE A 52 -3.50 -20.33 16.31
CA ILE A 52 -2.26 -21.12 16.47
C ILE A 52 -1.74 -21.56 15.10
N LYS A 53 -2.62 -22.07 14.23
CA LYS A 53 -2.25 -22.46 12.87
C LYS A 53 -1.71 -21.27 12.06
N GLY A 54 -2.36 -20.12 12.13
CA GLY A 54 -1.88 -18.90 11.48
C GLY A 54 -0.53 -18.43 12.00
N PHE A 55 -0.29 -18.55 13.32
CA PHE A 55 0.98 -18.21 13.94
C PHE A 55 2.13 -19.11 13.42
N LEU A 56 1.97 -20.42 13.49
CA LEU A 56 3.00 -21.38 13.04
C LEU A 56 3.21 -21.34 11.54
N SER A 57 2.12 -21.28 10.76
CA SER A 57 2.19 -21.20 9.29
C SER A 57 2.84 -19.92 8.79
N GLY A 58 2.76 -18.83 9.54
CA GLY A 58 3.47 -17.59 9.21
C GLY A 58 4.98 -17.75 9.22
N ILE A 59 5.52 -18.59 10.09
CA ILE A 59 6.95 -18.91 10.14
C ILE A 59 7.28 -19.91 9.04
N TYR A 60 6.62 -21.07 9.06
CA TYR A 60 6.79 -22.16 8.08
C TYR A 60 5.46 -22.83 7.80
N SER A 61 5.05 -22.89 6.52
CA SER A 61 3.80 -23.51 6.08
C SER A 61 4.06 -24.71 5.16
N PRO A 62 4.01 -25.96 5.65
CA PRO A 62 4.18 -27.14 4.79
C PRO A 62 3.15 -27.20 3.67
N SER A 63 1.88 -26.84 3.98
CA SER A 63 0.80 -26.79 2.99
C SER A 63 0.98 -25.64 1.98
N GLY A 64 1.56 -24.51 2.41
CA GLY A 64 1.92 -23.40 1.52
C GLY A 64 3.03 -23.77 0.54
N VAL A 65 4.06 -24.47 1.03
CA VAL A 65 5.18 -24.97 0.20
C VAL A 65 4.66 -26.00 -0.81
N ARG A 66 3.82 -26.97 -0.37
CA ARG A 66 3.20 -27.96 -1.26
C ARG A 66 2.35 -27.29 -2.33
N GLY A 67 1.47 -26.38 -1.96
CA GLY A 67 0.60 -25.65 -2.89
C GLY A 67 1.38 -24.82 -3.90
N MET A 68 2.49 -24.20 -3.52
CA MET A 68 3.39 -23.50 -4.45
C MET A 68 3.98 -24.48 -5.47
N ARG A 69 4.49 -25.63 -5.02
CA ARG A 69 5.04 -26.68 -5.90
C ARG A 69 3.99 -27.21 -6.89
N GLU A 70 2.77 -27.43 -6.43
CA GLU A 70 1.66 -27.87 -7.27
C GLU A 70 1.27 -26.80 -8.29
N ALA A 71 1.18 -25.53 -7.88
CA ALA A 71 0.90 -24.39 -8.76
C ALA A 71 1.98 -24.26 -9.85
N LEU A 72 3.25 -24.32 -9.49
CA LEU A 72 4.36 -24.28 -10.46
C LEU A 72 4.32 -25.42 -11.48
N ARG A 73 4.00 -26.66 -11.04
CA ARG A 73 3.89 -27.81 -11.94
C ARG A 73 2.70 -27.73 -12.88
N ARG A 74 1.56 -27.26 -12.37
CA ARG A 74 0.31 -27.15 -13.13
C ARG A 74 0.38 -26.02 -14.14
N GLU A 75 0.81 -24.84 -13.67
CA GLU A 75 0.75 -23.61 -14.47
C GLU A 75 1.98 -23.42 -15.37
N ARG A 76 3.14 -23.96 -15.00
CA ARG A 76 4.42 -23.77 -15.70
C ARG A 76 4.67 -22.30 -16.08
N PRO A 77 4.65 -21.37 -15.12
CA PRO A 77 4.75 -19.95 -15.41
C PRO A 77 6.18 -19.56 -15.85
N ASP A 78 6.27 -18.53 -16.67
CA ASP A 78 7.55 -17.92 -17.05
C ASP A 78 8.15 -17.11 -15.91
N ILE A 79 7.28 -16.53 -15.06
CA ILE A 79 7.66 -15.68 -13.92
C ILE A 79 6.63 -15.77 -12.80
N VAL A 80 7.09 -15.61 -11.55
CA VAL A 80 6.23 -15.55 -10.37
C VAL A 80 6.25 -14.13 -9.80
N ASN A 81 5.08 -13.49 -9.68
CA ASN A 81 4.92 -12.24 -8.94
C ASN A 81 4.29 -12.49 -7.57
N VAL A 82 5.03 -12.18 -6.52
CA VAL A 82 4.63 -12.40 -5.13
C VAL A 82 4.22 -11.08 -4.49
N HIS A 83 3.00 -11.02 -3.94
CA HIS A 83 2.49 -9.86 -3.22
C HIS A 83 2.44 -10.08 -1.70
N ASN A 84 1.80 -11.15 -1.24
CA ASN A 84 1.68 -11.47 0.17
C ASN A 84 1.81 -12.97 0.42
N LEU A 85 2.69 -13.35 1.35
CA LEU A 85 2.93 -14.74 1.72
C LEU A 85 2.29 -15.14 3.06
N TYR A 86 1.71 -14.20 3.78
CA TYR A 86 1.31 -14.40 5.18
C TYR A 86 -0.19 -14.48 5.39
N PRO A 87 -0.61 -15.40 6.30
CA PRO A 87 0.23 -16.34 7.07
C PRO A 87 0.39 -17.71 6.42
N PHE A 88 -0.37 -18.13 5.39
CA PHE A 88 -0.51 -19.54 5.00
C PHE A 88 0.34 -19.99 3.81
N ILE A 89 1.10 -19.11 3.18
CA ILE A 89 2.04 -19.49 2.11
C ILE A 89 3.44 -19.63 2.68
N SER A 90 3.90 -18.67 3.49
CA SER A 90 5.20 -18.52 4.15
C SER A 90 6.39 -18.28 3.19
N PRO A 91 7.48 -17.66 3.68
CA PRO A 91 8.69 -17.42 2.88
C PRO A 91 9.35 -18.68 2.35
N ALA A 92 9.11 -19.83 3.00
CA ALA A 92 9.66 -21.13 2.57
C ALA A 92 9.17 -21.55 1.17
N ALA A 93 8.00 -21.07 0.75
CA ALA A 93 7.46 -21.36 -0.59
C ALA A 93 8.33 -20.82 -1.74
N LEU A 94 9.11 -19.76 -1.48
CA LEU A 94 10.01 -19.16 -2.49
C LEU A 94 11.14 -20.13 -2.93
N PHE A 95 11.55 -21.06 -2.08
CA PHE A 95 12.54 -22.07 -2.46
C PHE A 95 12.01 -23.02 -3.54
N GLU A 96 10.70 -23.25 -3.63
CA GLU A 96 10.12 -24.09 -4.68
C GLU A 96 10.20 -23.42 -6.05
N CYS A 97 10.02 -22.08 -6.12
CA CYS A 97 10.23 -21.34 -7.37
C CYS A 97 11.68 -21.45 -7.85
N LYS A 98 12.64 -21.29 -6.93
CA LYS A 98 14.07 -21.45 -7.27
C LYS A 98 14.40 -22.86 -7.75
N LYS A 99 13.84 -23.91 -7.11
CA LYS A 99 14.01 -25.30 -7.55
C LYS A 99 13.40 -25.56 -8.93
N ALA A 100 12.30 -24.86 -9.25
CA ALA A 100 11.65 -24.96 -10.55
C ALA A 100 12.35 -24.10 -11.62
N GLY A 101 13.38 -23.34 -11.28
CA GLY A 101 14.09 -22.45 -12.20
C GLY A 101 13.25 -21.24 -12.65
N VAL A 102 12.21 -20.86 -11.91
CA VAL A 102 11.31 -19.76 -12.27
C VAL A 102 11.72 -18.49 -11.50
N PRO A 103 11.99 -17.37 -12.17
CA PRO A 103 12.36 -16.11 -11.50
C PRO A 103 11.20 -15.53 -10.70
N ILE A 104 11.53 -14.86 -9.58
CA ILE A 104 10.56 -14.27 -8.66
C ILE A 104 10.73 -12.76 -8.64
N VAL A 105 9.64 -12.04 -8.87
CA VAL A 105 9.51 -10.62 -8.49
C VAL A 105 8.64 -10.54 -7.23
N MET A 106 9.07 -9.75 -6.26
CA MET A 106 8.29 -9.49 -5.06
C MET A 106 7.82 -8.05 -5.01
N THR A 107 6.51 -7.83 -5.09
CA THR A 107 5.89 -6.52 -4.93
C THR A 107 5.79 -6.16 -3.45
N ILE A 108 6.30 -4.99 -3.09
CA ILE A 108 6.39 -4.55 -1.69
C ILE A 108 5.24 -3.58 -1.38
N HIS A 109 4.16 -4.08 -0.78
CA HIS A 109 3.01 -3.24 -0.38
C HIS A 109 3.15 -2.59 0.99
N ASN A 110 4.08 -3.10 1.82
CA ASN A 110 4.29 -2.65 3.19
C ASN A 110 5.73 -2.94 3.64
N PHE A 111 6.08 -2.56 4.86
CA PHE A 111 7.46 -2.72 5.37
C PHE A 111 7.72 -4.07 6.06
N ARG A 112 6.92 -5.11 5.79
CA ARG A 112 6.98 -6.40 6.50
C ARG A 112 8.29 -7.17 6.31
N LEU A 113 9.05 -6.88 5.27
CA LEU A 113 10.38 -7.46 5.08
C LEU A 113 11.40 -6.97 6.11
N ILE A 114 11.11 -5.84 6.78
CA ILE A 114 12.00 -5.16 7.73
C ILE A 114 11.36 -5.15 9.13
N CYS A 115 10.19 -4.54 9.22
CA CYS A 115 9.42 -4.40 10.45
C CYS A 115 8.46 -5.59 10.61
N PRO A 116 8.49 -6.38 11.69
CA PRO A 116 7.60 -7.53 11.86
C PRO A 116 6.10 -7.20 11.75
N THR A 117 5.65 -6.03 12.23
CA THR A 117 4.27 -5.58 12.03
C THR A 117 3.99 -5.12 10.59
N GLY A 118 5.03 -4.70 9.87
CA GLY A 118 4.93 -4.13 8.53
C GLY A 118 4.51 -2.66 8.49
N LEU A 119 4.32 -2.01 9.64
CA LEU A 119 3.73 -0.68 9.75
C LEU A 119 4.74 0.44 9.93
N PHE A 120 5.94 0.13 10.43
CA PHE A 120 6.89 1.15 10.92
C PHE A 120 6.20 2.17 11.85
N MET A 121 5.33 1.67 12.72
CA MET A 121 4.57 2.49 13.67
C MET A 121 4.65 1.92 15.08
N ARG A 122 4.74 2.80 16.06
CA ARG A 122 4.65 2.49 17.49
C ARG A 122 4.01 3.68 18.21
N ASP A 123 3.08 3.39 19.10
CA ASP A 123 2.39 4.42 19.91
C ASP A 123 1.79 5.56 19.05
N GLY A 124 1.26 5.19 17.86
CA GLY A 124 0.64 6.14 16.92
C GLY A 124 1.63 6.99 16.09
N LEU A 125 2.94 6.78 16.25
CA LEU A 125 3.99 7.54 15.57
C LEU A 125 4.89 6.64 14.70
N PRO A 126 5.57 7.20 13.67
CA PRO A 126 6.56 6.48 12.90
C PRO A 126 7.66 5.88 13.80
N CYS A 127 8.05 4.63 13.53
CA CYS A 127 9.07 3.93 14.29
C CYS A 127 9.96 3.10 13.36
N GLU A 128 11.26 3.35 13.40
CA GLU A 128 12.26 2.66 12.60
C GLU A 128 13.20 1.74 13.45
N ALA A 129 12.80 1.39 14.67
CA ALA A 129 13.63 0.62 15.59
C ALA A 129 14.06 -0.76 15.05
N CYS A 130 13.28 -1.32 14.10
CA CYS A 130 13.61 -2.60 13.43
C CYS A 130 14.49 -2.42 12.18
N LEU A 131 14.71 -1.19 11.71
CA LEU A 131 15.48 -0.92 10.48
C LEU A 131 16.98 -1.14 10.70
N ALA A 132 17.50 -0.67 11.84
CA ALA A 132 18.92 -0.75 12.12
C ALA A 132 19.38 -2.21 12.32
N ARG A 133 20.27 -2.69 11.42
CA ARG A 133 20.94 -4.00 11.50
C ARG A 133 20.00 -5.21 11.68
N SER A 134 18.85 -5.20 11.01
CA SER A 134 17.87 -6.31 11.08
C SER A 134 17.46 -6.64 12.53
N ASN A 135 17.12 -5.60 13.29
CA ASN A 135 16.78 -5.74 14.71
C ASN A 135 15.28 -6.03 14.90
N GLU A 136 14.80 -7.15 14.35
CA GLU A 136 13.40 -7.57 14.45
C GLU A 136 12.94 -7.76 15.89
N TRP A 137 13.84 -8.04 16.83
CA TRP A 137 13.57 -8.23 18.25
C TRP A 137 13.08 -6.95 18.94
N SER A 138 13.28 -5.78 18.33
CA SER A 138 12.65 -4.53 18.78
C SER A 138 11.13 -4.65 18.85
N CYS A 139 10.50 -5.43 17.96
CA CYS A 139 9.06 -5.70 17.99
C CYS A 139 8.61 -6.41 19.29
N VAL A 140 9.40 -7.35 19.79
CA VAL A 140 9.14 -8.04 21.07
C VAL A 140 9.40 -7.10 22.24
N ARG A 141 10.54 -6.39 22.22
CA ARG A 141 10.93 -5.44 23.27
C ARG A 141 9.86 -4.39 23.53
N TYR A 142 9.29 -3.83 22.45
CA TYR A 142 8.28 -2.79 22.52
C TYR A 142 6.83 -3.32 22.47
N ASN A 143 6.64 -4.65 22.44
CA ASN A 143 5.32 -5.30 22.36
C ASN A 143 4.40 -4.68 21.29
N CYS A 144 4.92 -4.49 20.07
CA CYS A 144 4.28 -3.72 18.99
C CYS A 144 2.89 -4.24 18.55
N GLU A 145 2.57 -5.52 18.84
CA GLU A 145 1.25 -6.13 18.55
C GLU A 145 0.28 -6.08 19.76
N CYS A 146 0.61 -5.31 20.80
CA CYS A 146 -0.14 -5.26 22.05
C CYS A 146 -0.37 -6.67 22.67
N SER A 147 0.46 -7.63 22.29
CA SER A 147 0.48 -9.02 22.75
C SER A 147 1.88 -9.59 22.57
N ARG A 148 2.54 -9.98 23.66
CA ARG A 148 3.90 -10.54 23.63
C ARG A 148 3.99 -11.77 22.72
N LEU A 149 3.02 -12.68 22.79
CA LEU A 149 2.99 -13.88 21.94
C LEU A 149 2.89 -13.52 20.45
N LYS A 150 2.02 -12.57 20.08
CA LYS A 150 1.94 -12.11 18.68
C LYS A 150 3.24 -11.43 18.24
N SER A 151 3.80 -10.55 19.07
CA SER A 151 5.06 -9.87 18.78
C SER A 151 6.21 -10.87 18.58
N ILE A 152 6.29 -11.94 19.39
CA ILE A 152 7.25 -13.03 19.21
C ILE A 152 7.01 -13.75 17.87
N GLY A 153 5.78 -14.12 17.56
CA GLY A 153 5.46 -14.82 16.31
C GLY A 153 5.82 -14.03 15.06
N TYR A 154 5.50 -12.73 15.06
CA TYR A 154 5.86 -11.85 13.95
C TYR A 154 7.37 -11.66 13.82
N THR A 155 8.07 -11.57 14.95
CA THR A 155 9.53 -11.52 14.98
C THR A 155 10.14 -12.80 14.46
N LEU A 156 9.72 -13.98 14.95
CA LEU A 156 10.25 -15.29 14.52
C LEU A 156 10.06 -15.52 13.02
N ARG A 157 8.94 -15.05 12.44
CA ARG A 157 8.69 -15.08 11.00
C ARG A 157 9.77 -14.33 10.22
N ASN A 158 10.10 -13.11 10.65
CA ASN A 158 11.14 -12.30 9.99
C ASN A 158 12.54 -12.88 10.23
N VAL A 159 12.84 -13.33 11.45
CA VAL A 159 14.09 -14.02 11.79
C VAL A 159 14.28 -15.28 10.93
N TYR A 160 13.26 -16.12 10.79
CA TYR A 160 13.30 -17.30 9.94
C TYR A 160 13.59 -16.93 8.48
N ALA A 161 12.87 -15.96 7.92
CA ALA A 161 13.07 -15.52 6.55
C ALA A 161 14.50 -14.96 6.32
N ARG A 162 15.02 -14.20 7.28
CA ARG A 162 16.38 -13.66 7.25
C ARG A 162 17.43 -14.75 7.37
N TRP A 163 17.31 -15.64 8.37
CA TRP A 163 18.25 -16.71 8.64
C TRP A 163 18.36 -17.70 7.46
N THR A 164 17.24 -18.11 6.89
CA THR A 164 17.23 -18.99 5.71
C THR A 164 17.65 -18.27 4.44
N GLY A 165 17.58 -16.94 4.42
CA GLY A 165 17.80 -16.12 3.24
C GLY A 165 16.65 -16.23 2.24
N ALA A 166 15.43 -16.61 2.68
CA ALA A 166 14.29 -16.90 1.81
C ALA A 166 14.01 -15.79 0.79
N TYR A 167 14.07 -14.52 1.20
CA TYR A 167 13.92 -13.39 0.29
C TYR A 167 15.20 -13.11 -0.51
N ARG A 168 16.33 -12.89 0.19
CA ARG A 168 17.58 -12.42 -0.42
C ARG A 168 18.17 -13.38 -1.45
N LYS A 169 18.00 -14.70 -1.24
CA LYS A 169 18.56 -15.75 -2.10
C LYS A 169 17.66 -16.16 -3.27
N ASN A 170 16.33 -15.97 -3.12
CA ASN A 170 15.37 -16.51 -4.09
C ASN A 170 14.68 -15.41 -4.92
N VAL A 171 14.52 -14.19 -4.40
CA VAL A 171 13.88 -13.09 -5.13
C VAL A 171 14.89 -12.48 -6.10
N ALA A 172 14.50 -12.43 -7.37
CA ALA A 172 15.31 -11.85 -8.45
C ALA A 172 15.19 -10.32 -8.47
N ALA A 173 13.98 -9.77 -8.19
CA ALA A 173 13.76 -8.34 -8.05
C ALA A 173 12.69 -8.02 -7.00
N PHE A 174 12.90 -6.92 -6.28
CA PHE A 174 11.93 -6.32 -5.34
C PHE A 174 11.32 -5.08 -6.01
N ALA A 175 10.04 -5.13 -6.31
CA ALA A 175 9.30 -3.99 -6.85
C ALA A 175 8.70 -3.17 -5.70
N CYS A 176 9.35 -2.08 -5.34
CA CYS A 176 8.85 -1.10 -4.39
C CYS A 176 7.84 -0.19 -5.06
N ILE A 177 6.79 0.21 -4.35
CA ILE A 177 5.76 1.10 -4.89
C ILE A 177 6.12 2.58 -4.76
N THR A 178 7.18 2.91 -4.00
CA THR A 178 7.76 4.26 -3.88
C THR A 178 9.28 4.19 -3.71
N ASP A 179 9.96 5.28 -4.03
CA ASP A 179 11.40 5.42 -3.75
C ASP A 179 11.64 5.46 -2.22
N PHE A 180 10.72 6.01 -1.44
CA PHE A 180 10.78 5.94 0.01
C PHE A 180 10.91 4.49 0.51
N GLN A 181 10.11 3.55 -0.01
CA GLN A 181 10.25 2.13 0.35
C GLN A 181 11.57 1.54 -0.14
N ARG A 182 12.02 1.90 -1.35
CA ARG A 182 13.31 1.48 -1.89
C ARG A 182 14.45 1.88 -0.94
N GLN A 183 14.48 3.14 -0.49
CA GLN A 183 15.49 3.62 0.46
C GLN A 183 15.46 2.84 1.78
N LYS A 184 14.27 2.51 2.32
CA LYS A 184 14.15 1.70 3.52
C LYS A 184 14.67 0.26 3.33
N LEU A 185 14.43 -0.37 2.17
CA LEU A 185 15.01 -1.68 1.88
C LEU A 185 16.55 -1.63 1.75
N ILE A 186 17.08 -0.63 1.08
CA ILE A 186 18.54 -0.42 0.97
C ILE A 186 19.15 -0.24 2.37
N ALA A 187 18.56 0.62 3.19
CA ALA A 187 19.00 0.84 4.57
C ALA A 187 18.95 -0.44 5.44
N ALA A 188 18.00 -1.35 5.14
CA ALA A 188 17.93 -2.69 5.75
C ALA A 188 18.93 -3.69 5.16
N GLY A 189 19.79 -3.26 4.23
CA GLY A 189 20.85 -4.07 3.60
C GLY A 189 20.35 -5.01 2.51
N TYR A 190 19.23 -4.72 1.86
CA TYR A 190 18.86 -5.38 0.60
C TYR A 190 19.71 -4.82 -0.54
N ASP A 191 20.00 -5.68 -1.50
CA ASP A 191 20.81 -5.35 -2.68
C ASP A 191 20.11 -4.33 -3.56
N SER A 192 20.70 -3.15 -3.71
CA SER A 192 20.13 -2.04 -4.48
C SER A 192 19.92 -2.37 -5.96
N GLU A 193 20.74 -3.26 -6.55
CA GLU A 193 20.60 -3.68 -7.95
C GLU A 193 19.37 -4.55 -8.19
N LYS A 194 18.84 -5.17 -7.12
CA LYS A 194 17.62 -5.98 -7.17
C LYS A 194 16.36 -5.18 -6.84
N ILE A 195 16.47 -3.89 -6.52
CA ILE A 195 15.32 -3.08 -6.12
C ILE A 195 14.95 -2.13 -7.24
N VAL A 196 13.71 -2.21 -7.71
CA VAL A 196 13.12 -1.31 -8.70
C VAL A 196 11.94 -0.57 -8.10
N VAL A 197 11.61 0.60 -8.63
CA VAL A 197 10.41 1.35 -8.24
C VAL A 197 9.37 1.23 -9.34
N ILE A 198 8.28 0.54 -9.04
CA ILE A 198 7.10 0.43 -9.91
C ILE A 198 5.88 0.81 -9.07
N PRO A 199 5.37 2.04 -9.23
CA PRO A 199 4.23 2.52 -8.46
C PRO A 199 2.95 1.72 -8.70
N ASN A 200 2.00 1.85 -7.77
CA ASN A 200 0.62 1.48 -8.04
C ASN A 200 0.03 2.41 -9.10
N PHE A 201 -1.05 1.98 -9.73
CA PHE A 201 -1.67 2.66 -10.86
C PHE A 201 -3.19 2.68 -10.75
N LEU A 202 -3.80 3.55 -11.56
CA LEU A 202 -5.23 3.53 -11.81
C LEU A 202 -5.50 3.55 -13.32
N PRO A 203 -6.60 2.92 -13.77
CA PRO A 203 -7.11 3.13 -15.11
C PRO A 203 -7.54 4.59 -15.24
N MET A 204 -7.23 5.20 -16.40
CA MET A 204 -7.62 6.58 -16.66
C MET A 204 -9.15 6.69 -16.75
N PRO A 205 -9.78 7.71 -16.16
CA PRO A 205 -11.20 7.95 -16.29
C PRO A 205 -11.55 8.33 -17.72
N LYS A 206 -12.77 7.98 -18.15
CA LYS A 206 -13.26 8.32 -19.49
C LYS A 206 -13.55 9.81 -19.66
N LEU A 207 -13.93 10.47 -18.57
CA LEU A 207 -14.26 11.89 -18.54
C LEU A 207 -13.45 12.56 -17.41
N TYR A 208 -12.96 13.72 -17.70
CA TYR A 208 -12.29 14.60 -16.74
C TYR A 208 -13.04 15.92 -16.67
N GLU A 209 -13.52 16.24 -15.48
CA GLU A 209 -14.21 17.50 -15.17
C GLU A 209 -13.49 18.13 -13.99
N ASN A 210 -12.92 19.33 -14.18
CA ASN A 210 -12.17 20.03 -13.15
C ASN A 210 -13.04 21.12 -12.48
N GLU A 211 -14.17 20.72 -11.91
CA GLU A 211 -15.02 21.62 -11.13
C GLU A 211 -14.56 21.63 -9.65
N VAL A 212 -14.47 22.82 -9.07
CA VAL A 212 -14.21 22.95 -7.64
C VAL A 212 -15.50 22.68 -6.86
N GLY A 213 -15.45 21.62 -6.05
CA GLY A 213 -16.62 21.20 -5.28
C GLY A 213 -16.86 22.01 -4.00
N LYS A 214 -17.76 21.51 -3.14
CA LYS A 214 -18.33 22.26 -2.02
C LYS A 214 -17.86 21.82 -0.64
N TYR A 215 -17.00 20.81 -0.54
CA TYR A 215 -16.52 20.28 0.74
C TYR A 215 -15.09 19.74 0.63
N ILE A 216 -14.44 19.66 1.77
CA ILE A 216 -13.15 18.98 1.90
C ILE A 216 -13.42 17.49 2.17
N ALA A 217 -12.75 16.62 1.43
CA ALA A 217 -12.96 15.19 1.52
C ALA A 217 -11.81 14.44 2.21
N PHE A 218 -12.16 13.38 2.91
CA PHE A 218 -11.26 12.31 3.35
C PHE A 218 -11.83 10.98 2.87
N CYS A 219 -10.98 10.10 2.33
CA CYS A 219 -11.35 8.74 1.97
C CYS A 219 -10.37 7.72 2.58
N GLY A 220 -10.89 6.83 3.43
CA GLY A 220 -10.08 5.82 4.09
C GLY A 220 -10.70 5.31 5.39
N ARG A 221 -9.98 4.46 6.12
CA ARG A 221 -10.42 3.99 7.44
C ARG A 221 -10.52 5.17 8.41
N ILE A 222 -11.66 5.30 9.09
CA ILE A 222 -11.87 6.31 10.12
C ILE A 222 -11.17 5.83 11.40
N SER A 223 -9.95 6.29 11.62
CA SER A 223 -9.07 5.82 12.71
C SER A 223 -7.97 6.85 13.03
N ARG A 224 -7.40 6.76 14.25
CA ARG A 224 -6.36 7.70 14.72
C ARG A 224 -5.06 7.60 13.93
N GLU A 225 -4.68 6.42 13.48
CA GLU A 225 -3.47 6.26 12.66
C GLU A 225 -3.57 6.93 11.29
N LYS A 226 -4.81 7.12 10.79
CA LYS A 226 -5.08 7.89 9.57
C LYS A 226 -5.20 9.41 9.82
N GLY A 227 -5.02 9.85 11.08
CA GLY A 227 -5.06 11.24 11.47
C GLY A 227 -6.45 11.89 11.40
N VAL A 228 -7.51 11.07 11.47
CA VAL A 228 -8.89 11.60 11.43
C VAL A 228 -9.16 12.51 12.60
N ASP A 229 -8.55 12.29 13.76
CA ASP A 229 -8.60 13.20 14.92
C ASP A 229 -8.11 14.62 14.58
N LEU A 230 -7.05 14.75 13.78
CA LEU A 230 -6.57 16.05 13.32
C LEU A 230 -7.57 16.72 12.36
N ILE A 231 -8.17 15.94 11.45
CA ILE A 231 -9.16 16.45 10.51
C ILE A 231 -10.41 16.95 11.25
N LEU A 232 -10.89 16.20 12.25
CA LEU A 232 -12.03 16.61 13.07
C LEU A 232 -11.75 17.86 13.89
N GLU A 233 -10.52 18.00 14.39
CA GLU A 233 -10.14 19.20 15.13
C GLU A 233 -10.11 20.45 14.22
N ILE A 234 -9.61 20.31 12.96
CA ILE A 234 -9.67 21.40 11.98
C ILE A 234 -11.11 21.75 11.64
N ALA A 235 -11.99 20.75 11.51
CA ALA A 235 -13.41 21.00 11.27
C ALA A 235 -14.04 21.81 12.42
N ARG A 236 -13.73 21.52 13.68
CA ARG A 236 -14.19 22.32 14.85
C ARG A 236 -13.72 23.76 14.81
N ARG A 237 -12.46 23.99 14.44
CA ARG A 237 -11.87 25.34 14.37
C ARG A 237 -12.42 26.16 13.20
N ASN A 238 -12.94 25.50 12.16
CA ASN A 238 -13.39 26.14 10.92
C ASN A 238 -14.85 25.78 10.59
N PRO A 239 -15.85 26.22 11.37
CA PRO A 239 -17.23 25.78 11.26
C PRO A 239 -17.92 26.16 9.93
N TYR A 240 -17.33 27.07 9.15
CA TYR A 240 -17.82 27.49 7.83
C TYR A 240 -17.35 26.59 6.70
N ILE A 241 -16.44 25.63 6.94
CA ILE A 241 -15.95 24.68 5.96
C ILE A 241 -16.65 23.32 6.18
N LEU A 242 -17.28 22.79 5.15
CA LEU A 242 -17.89 21.46 5.20
C LEU A 242 -16.83 20.38 4.97
N PHE A 243 -16.82 19.35 5.82
CA PHE A 243 -15.99 18.17 5.68
C PHE A 243 -16.86 16.93 5.47
N LYS A 244 -16.45 16.05 4.56
CA LYS A 244 -17.08 14.73 4.38
C LYS A 244 -16.04 13.62 4.48
N LEU A 245 -16.32 12.63 5.32
CA LEU A 245 -15.43 11.51 5.59
C LEU A 245 -16.05 10.20 5.09
N ALA A 246 -15.41 9.57 4.10
CA ALA A 246 -15.83 8.29 3.54
C ALA A 246 -14.95 7.15 4.07
N GLY A 247 -15.57 6.05 4.51
CA GLY A 247 -14.88 4.84 4.91
C GLY A 247 -15.47 4.12 6.11
N GLU A 248 -14.86 2.98 6.46
CA GLU A 248 -15.28 2.16 7.60
C GLU A 248 -14.75 2.77 8.91
N VAL A 249 -15.62 2.97 9.88
CA VAL A 249 -15.25 3.43 11.23
C VAL A 249 -14.57 2.29 11.98
N ARG A 250 -13.30 2.47 12.32
CA ARG A 250 -12.48 1.53 13.11
C ARG A 250 -12.31 1.97 14.55
N ASP A 251 -12.26 3.27 14.78
CA ASP A 251 -12.18 3.87 16.12
C ASP A 251 -13.48 4.62 16.39
N LYS A 252 -14.39 3.97 17.10
CA LYS A 252 -15.73 4.51 17.41
C LYS A 252 -15.65 5.79 18.26
N GLY A 253 -14.69 5.87 19.17
CA GLY A 253 -14.51 7.04 20.03
C GLY A 253 -14.18 8.34 19.28
N LEU A 254 -13.71 8.24 18.02
CA LEU A 254 -13.48 9.43 17.18
C LEU A 254 -14.78 10.10 16.70
N VAL A 255 -15.85 9.33 16.62
CA VAL A 255 -17.10 9.74 15.97
C VAL A 255 -18.26 9.97 16.95
N GLU A 256 -18.01 9.87 18.25
CA GLU A 256 -19.00 10.12 19.31
C GLU A 256 -19.38 11.60 19.42
N ASP A 257 -18.45 12.50 19.11
CA ASP A 257 -18.62 13.97 19.13
C ASP A 257 -18.12 14.58 17.82
N LEU A 258 -18.96 14.43 16.77
CA LEU A 258 -18.65 14.99 15.47
C LEU A 258 -18.96 16.49 15.42
N PRO A 259 -18.06 17.33 14.83
CA PRO A 259 -18.36 18.71 14.51
C PRO A 259 -19.60 18.81 13.60
N SER A 260 -20.43 19.83 13.80
CA SER A 260 -21.69 20.01 13.02
C SER A 260 -21.47 20.20 11.51
N ASN A 261 -20.27 20.62 11.12
CA ASN A 261 -19.81 20.77 9.74
C ASN A 261 -19.02 19.55 9.22
N CYS A 262 -19.10 18.39 9.90
CA CYS A 262 -18.45 17.15 9.50
C CYS A 262 -19.48 16.04 9.29
N GLU A 263 -19.53 15.45 8.10
CA GLU A 263 -20.45 14.37 7.73
C GLU A 263 -19.69 13.06 7.54
N LEU A 264 -20.15 11.99 8.19
CA LEU A 264 -19.71 10.62 7.91
C LEU A 264 -20.63 10.01 6.85
N VAL A 265 -20.10 9.79 5.64
CA VAL A 265 -20.89 9.24 4.52
C VAL A 265 -20.79 7.70 4.44
N GLY A 266 -20.07 7.07 5.36
CA GLY A 266 -19.89 5.61 5.39
C GLY A 266 -18.97 5.08 4.30
N TYR A 267 -19.04 3.76 4.07
CA TYR A 267 -18.29 3.11 3.00
C TYR A 267 -18.96 3.38 1.64
N LEU A 268 -18.20 3.91 0.70
CA LEU A 268 -18.66 4.21 -0.66
C LEU A 268 -17.97 3.32 -1.68
N SER A 269 -18.68 3.02 -2.78
CA SER A 269 -18.13 2.28 -3.93
C SER A 269 -18.86 2.65 -5.23
N GLY A 270 -18.29 2.30 -6.38
CA GLY A 270 -18.89 2.56 -7.69
C GLY A 270 -19.26 4.04 -7.88
N GLU A 271 -20.45 4.32 -8.39
CA GLU A 271 -20.88 5.69 -8.72
C GLU A 271 -21.00 6.61 -7.50
N SER A 272 -21.36 6.08 -6.32
CA SER A 272 -21.41 6.89 -5.09
C SER A 272 -20.02 7.40 -4.68
N LEU A 273 -18.99 6.58 -4.84
CA LEU A 273 -17.60 6.97 -4.62
C LEU A 273 -17.13 7.97 -5.68
N SER A 274 -17.48 7.75 -6.95
CA SER A 274 -17.14 8.67 -8.04
C SER A 274 -17.73 10.06 -7.83
N ARG A 275 -19.01 10.12 -7.41
CA ARG A 275 -19.68 11.37 -7.06
C ARG A 275 -19.02 12.07 -5.88
N PHE A 276 -18.66 11.32 -4.84
CA PHE A 276 -17.97 11.84 -3.68
C PHE A 276 -16.65 12.50 -4.06
N TYR A 277 -15.86 11.90 -4.96
CA TYR A 277 -14.64 12.55 -5.48
C TYR A 277 -14.97 13.79 -6.30
N ARG A 278 -15.90 13.71 -7.25
CA ARG A 278 -16.27 14.83 -8.15
C ARG A 278 -16.73 16.08 -7.41
N GLU A 279 -17.62 15.91 -6.43
CA GLU A 279 -18.22 17.01 -5.68
C GLU A 279 -17.32 17.61 -4.59
N SER A 280 -16.16 17.02 -4.31
CA SER A 280 -15.18 17.56 -3.36
C SER A 280 -14.41 18.73 -3.96
N ALA A 281 -13.97 19.67 -3.11
CA ALA A 281 -13.02 20.70 -3.50
C ALA A 281 -11.61 20.14 -3.59
N PHE A 282 -11.16 19.51 -2.52
CA PHE A 282 -9.87 18.84 -2.42
C PHE A 282 -9.89 17.79 -1.30
N PHE A 283 -8.82 17.00 -1.24
CA PHE A 283 -8.65 15.94 -0.24
C PHE A 283 -7.68 16.34 0.87
N VAL A 284 -7.98 15.91 2.10
CA VAL A 284 -7.06 15.99 3.23
C VAL A 284 -6.78 14.58 3.73
N MET A 285 -5.50 14.24 3.82
CA MET A 285 -5.02 13.00 4.43
C MET A 285 -4.01 13.37 5.50
N ALA A 286 -4.23 12.91 6.75
CA ALA A 286 -3.39 13.31 7.88
C ALA A 286 -2.71 12.11 8.55
N SER A 287 -2.40 11.07 7.78
CA SER A 287 -1.82 9.81 8.28
C SER A 287 -0.58 10.06 9.15
N LYS A 288 -0.62 9.50 10.36
CA LYS A 288 0.47 9.64 11.36
C LYS A 288 1.60 8.64 11.14
N TRP A 289 1.40 7.65 10.30
CA TRP A 289 2.35 6.59 9.97
C TRP A 289 2.86 6.70 8.52
N TYR A 290 3.93 5.98 8.21
CA TYR A 290 4.43 5.91 6.84
C TYR A 290 3.50 5.10 5.94
N GLU A 291 2.72 5.76 5.12
CA GLU A 291 2.03 5.06 4.04
C GLU A 291 3.01 4.73 2.91
N GLY A 292 2.95 3.49 2.45
CA GLY A 292 3.76 3.08 1.31
C GLY A 292 3.32 3.80 0.04
N PHE A 293 2.01 3.78 -0.25
CA PHE A 293 1.41 4.44 -1.41
C PHE A 293 -0.07 4.71 -1.14
N PRO A 294 -0.46 5.92 -0.75
CA PRO A 294 -1.85 6.28 -0.47
C PRO A 294 -2.66 6.39 -1.76
N MET A 295 -3.37 5.31 -2.13
CA MET A 295 -4.17 5.22 -3.37
C MET A 295 -5.22 6.34 -3.51
N ALA A 296 -5.76 6.83 -2.40
CA ALA A 296 -6.76 7.90 -2.42
C ALA A 296 -6.25 9.20 -3.07
N ILE A 297 -4.92 9.44 -3.10
CA ILE A 297 -4.35 10.59 -3.84
C ILE A 297 -4.54 10.40 -5.35
N LEU A 298 -4.26 9.19 -5.86
CA LEU A 298 -4.46 8.91 -7.28
C LEU A 298 -5.95 8.92 -7.64
N GLU A 299 -6.79 8.37 -6.76
CA GLU A 299 -8.24 8.39 -6.94
C GLU A 299 -8.76 9.84 -6.97
N ALA A 300 -8.28 10.71 -6.08
CA ALA A 300 -8.61 12.15 -6.12
C ALA A 300 -8.10 12.81 -7.42
N ALA A 301 -6.87 12.49 -7.84
CA ALA A 301 -6.28 13.01 -9.07
C ALA A 301 -7.07 12.61 -10.33
N CYS A 302 -7.72 11.42 -10.35
CA CYS A 302 -8.64 11.03 -11.44
C CYS A 302 -9.76 12.04 -11.67
N TYR A 303 -10.17 12.76 -10.64
CA TYR A 303 -11.24 13.77 -10.68
C TYR A 303 -10.70 15.21 -10.57
N GLY A 304 -9.40 15.41 -10.81
CA GLY A 304 -8.78 16.72 -10.73
C GLY A 304 -8.83 17.33 -9.32
N LYS A 305 -8.73 16.50 -8.29
CA LYS A 305 -8.76 17.00 -6.90
C LYS A 305 -7.38 16.95 -6.29
N PRO A 306 -6.81 18.10 -5.90
CA PRO A 306 -5.53 18.14 -5.20
C PRO A 306 -5.66 17.53 -3.81
N THR A 307 -4.52 17.15 -3.22
CA THR A 307 -4.49 16.55 -1.88
C THR A 307 -3.52 17.31 -0.98
N ILE A 308 -3.94 17.60 0.25
CA ILE A 308 -3.04 18.00 1.33
C ILE A 308 -2.68 16.76 2.14
N GLY A 309 -1.39 16.49 2.29
CA GLY A 309 -0.87 15.32 3.00
C GLY A 309 0.36 15.60 3.86
N PRO A 310 0.73 14.68 4.78
CA PRO A 310 1.89 14.87 5.63
C PRO A 310 3.21 14.74 4.85
N ALA A 311 4.23 15.50 5.24
CA ALA A 311 5.54 15.51 4.58
C ALA A 311 6.40 14.29 4.94
N HIS A 312 5.84 13.07 4.84
CA HIS A 312 6.56 11.80 5.07
C HIS A 312 5.98 10.65 4.24
N GLY A 313 6.71 9.52 4.20
CA GLY A 313 6.29 8.31 3.47
C GLY A 313 6.06 8.56 1.99
N GLY A 314 5.12 7.83 1.40
CA GLY A 314 4.75 7.95 -0.01
C GLY A 314 4.09 9.29 -0.38
N PHE A 315 3.60 10.06 0.60
CA PHE A 315 2.97 11.35 0.34
C PHE A 315 3.90 12.34 -0.33
N THR A 316 5.15 12.43 0.13
CA THR A 316 6.14 13.37 -0.40
C THR A 316 6.47 13.12 -1.86
N GLU A 317 6.46 11.86 -2.28
CA GLU A 317 6.77 11.45 -3.65
C GLU A 317 5.57 11.69 -4.58
N ILE A 318 4.36 11.33 -4.13
CA ILE A 318 3.18 11.43 -4.97
C ILE A 318 2.70 12.88 -5.07
N ILE A 319 2.60 13.60 -3.94
CA ILE A 319 2.17 15.01 -3.94
C ILE A 319 3.25 15.89 -4.57
N GLY A 320 4.51 15.65 -4.26
CA GLY A 320 5.63 16.43 -4.78
C GLY A 320 5.83 17.75 -4.03
N ARG A 321 6.80 18.54 -4.49
CA ARG A 321 7.14 19.88 -3.95
C ARG A 321 7.39 20.88 -5.07
N GLY A 322 7.25 22.16 -4.77
CA GLY A 322 7.51 23.26 -5.71
C GLY A 322 6.60 23.21 -6.94
N GLU A 323 7.13 23.49 -8.10
CA GLU A 323 6.36 23.56 -9.34
C GLU A 323 5.71 22.24 -9.76
N GLN A 324 6.25 21.11 -9.33
CA GLN A 324 5.73 19.77 -9.64
C GLN A 324 4.65 19.31 -8.65
N ALA A 325 4.35 20.11 -7.63
CA ALA A 325 3.36 19.73 -6.63
C ALA A 325 1.94 19.66 -7.22
N ILE A 326 1.22 18.61 -6.82
CA ILE A 326 -0.20 18.38 -7.15
C ILE A 326 -1.13 18.62 -5.94
N GLY A 327 -0.61 19.29 -4.93
CA GLY A 327 -1.27 19.57 -3.67
C GLY A 327 -0.30 20.24 -2.72
N ASP A 328 -0.49 20.10 -1.41
CA ASP A 328 0.43 20.68 -0.44
C ASP A 328 0.84 19.66 0.63
N LEU A 329 1.99 19.87 1.23
CA LEU A 329 2.56 19.03 2.28
C LEU A 329 2.62 19.80 3.59
N PHE A 330 2.10 19.22 4.66
CA PHE A 330 2.19 19.79 6.01
C PHE A 330 3.19 18.98 6.87
N GLU A 331 3.71 19.63 7.92
CA GLU A 331 4.59 18.98 8.88
C GLU A 331 3.83 17.87 9.64
N PRO A 332 4.31 16.60 9.65
CA PRO A 332 3.60 15.50 10.25
C PRO A 332 3.23 15.73 11.71
N ASN A 333 1.97 15.46 12.05
CA ASN A 333 1.36 15.70 13.38
C ASN A 333 1.30 17.17 13.83
N ASN A 334 1.59 18.13 12.98
CA ASN A 334 1.44 19.55 13.27
C ASN A 334 0.05 20.03 12.84
N LEU A 335 -0.84 20.17 13.82
CA LEU A 335 -2.23 20.60 13.60
C LEU A 335 -2.32 22.01 13.01
N ASP A 336 -1.51 22.93 13.51
CA ASP A 336 -1.57 24.36 13.11
C ASP A 336 -1.04 24.52 11.67
N ASP A 337 0.00 23.77 11.28
CA ASP A 337 0.47 23.77 9.89
C ASP A 337 -0.56 23.15 8.94
N LEU A 338 -1.20 22.04 9.34
CA LEU A 338 -2.27 21.41 8.57
C LEU A 338 -3.46 22.38 8.40
N GLU A 339 -3.91 23.02 9.48
CA GLU A 339 -4.99 24.00 9.44
C GLU A 339 -4.67 25.18 8.51
N ARG A 340 -3.48 25.75 8.65
CA ARG A 340 -3.00 26.85 7.81
C ARG A 340 -3.03 26.47 6.32
N LYS A 341 -2.59 25.25 5.96
CA LYS A 341 -2.61 24.74 4.58
C LYS A 341 -4.04 24.54 4.06
N VAL A 342 -4.90 23.94 4.89
CA VAL A 342 -6.31 23.69 4.56
C VAL A 342 -7.06 24.99 4.31
N VAL A 343 -7.00 25.93 5.24
CA VAL A 343 -7.70 27.23 5.12
C VAL A 343 -7.13 28.05 3.97
N SER A 344 -5.81 28.06 3.80
CA SER A 344 -5.16 28.77 2.70
C SER A 344 -5.60 28.24 1.33
N LEU A 345 -5.73 26.93 1.17
CA LEU A 345 -6.16 26.34 -0.10
C LEU A 345 -7.68 26.54 -0.31
N TRP A 346 -8.49 26.35 0.73
CA TRP A 346 -9.96 26.56 0.68
C TRP A 346 -10.35 27.93 0.14
N ASN A 347 -9.62 28.97 0.54
CA ASN A 347 -9.87 30.35 0.13
C ASN A 347 -9.35 30.70 -1.28
N ARG A 348 -8.80 29.73 -2.03
CA ARG A 348 -8.21 29.94 -3.36
C ARG A 348 -8.74 28.94 -4.39
N PRO A 349 -10.01 29.10 -4.86
CA PRO A 349 -10.60 28.15 -5.79
C PRO A 349 -9.82 28.02 -7.11
N ASP A 350 -9.23 29.10 -7.63
CA ASP A 350 -8.40 29.07 -8.83
C ASP A 350 -7.14 28.19 -8.62
N GLU A 351 -6.55 28.23 -7.43
CA GLU A 351 -5.42 27.39 -7.09
C GLU A 351 -5.82 25.92 -6.93
N ILE A 352 -7.02 25.63 -6.39
CA ILE A 352 -7.58 24.27 -6.33
C ILE A 352 -7.71 23.73 -7.76
N ALA A 353 -8.31 24.48 -8.68
CA ALA A 353 -8.48 24.08 -10.07
C ALA A 353 -7.14 23.83 -10.76
N ARG A 354 -6.17 24.75 -10.58
CA ARG A 354 -4.81 24.63 -11.16
C ARG A 354 -4.06 23.41 -10.64
N LEU A 355 -4.09 23.14 -9.33
CA LEU A 355 -3.47 21.96 -8.74
C LEU A 355 -4.17 20.68 -9.15
N GLY A 356 -5.51 20.73 -9.32
CA GLY A 356 -6.31 19.60 -9.80
C GLY A 356 -5.95 19.18 -11.22
N GLU A 357 -5.75 20.15 -12.13
CA GLU A 357 -5.27 19.88 -13.48
C GLU A 357 -3.89 19.22 -13.46
N LYS A 358 -2.96 19.78 -12.67
CA LYS A 358 -1.63 19.17 -12.49
C LYS A 358 -1.70 17.76 -11.92
N ALA A 359 -2.63 17.50 -11.00
CA ALA A 359 -2.82 16.17 -10.40
C ALA A 359 -3.26 15.16 -11.46
N PHE A 360 -4.21 15.53 -12.31
CA PHE A 360 -4.68 14.70 -13.42
C PHE A 360 -3.57 14.42 -14.44
N GLU A 361 -2.83 15.45 -14.85
CA GLU A 361 -1.73 15.29 -15.81
C GLU A 361 -0.59 14.44 -15.24
N LYS A 362 -0.26 14.58 -13.95
CA LYS A 362 0.71 13.72 -13.28
C LYS A 362 0.24 12.26 -13.23
N LEU A 363 -1.04 12.02 -12.90
CA LEU A 363 -1.63 10.69 -12.93
C LEU A 363 -1.46 10.04 -14.31
N LYS A 364 -1.82 10.76 -15.37
CA LYS A 364 -1.73 10.29 -16.75
C LYS A 364 -0.29 9.94 -17.14
N ARG A 365 0.66 10.81 -16.81
CA ARG A 365 2.07 10.69 -17.20
C ARG A 365 2.82 9.61 -16.40
N GLU A 366 2.51 9.43 -15.12
CA GLU A 366 3.34 8.64 -14.21
C GLU A 366 2.67 7.39 -13.64
N TYR A 367 1.32 7.38 -13.54
CA TYR A 367 0.55 6.37 -12.80
C TYR A 367 -0.61 5.74 -13.60
N SER A 368 -0.69 6.01 -14.91
CA SER A 368 -1.69 5.35 -15.76
C SER A 368 -1.36 3.87 -15.97
N SER A 369 -2.37 3.06 -16.25
CA SER A 369 -2.20 1.61 -16.49
C SER A 369 -1.17 1.32 -17.56
N GLU A 370 -1.16 2.09 -18.67
CA GLU A 370 -0.24 1.89 -19.78
C GLU A 370 1.22 2.14 -19.38
N VAL A 371 1.48 3.27 -18.68
CA VAL A 371 2.84 3.63 -18.22
C VAL A 371 3.38 2.59 -17.24
N ILE A 372 2.53 2.10 -16.33
CA ILE A 372 2.93 1.11 -15.34
C ILE A 372 3.06 -0.28 -15.96
N TYR A 373 2.20 -0.62 -16.93
CA TYR A 373 2.35 -1.85 -17.70
C TYR A 373 3.74 -1.95 -18.36
N GLN A 374 4.18 -0.90 -19.05
CA GLN A 374 5.50 -0.88 -19.71
C GLN A 374 6.65 -1.13 -18.71
N LYS A 375 6.56 -0.59 -17.49
CA LYS A 375 7.55 -0.83 -16.43
C LYS A 375 7.57 -2.31 -16.00
N TRP A 376 6.38 -2.92 -15.83
CA TRP A 376 6.25 -4.34 -15.46
C TRP A 376 6.72 -5.26 -16.58
N ASP A 377 6.31 -5.01 -17.81
CA ASP A 377 6.68 -5.83 -18.96
C ASP A 377 8.20 -5.84 -19.18
N ASN A 378 8.82 -4.66 -19.15
CA ASN A 378 10.28 -4.52 -19.26
C ASN A 378 11.01 -5.29 -18.12
N LEU A 379 10.52 -5.22 -16.89
CA LEU A 379 11.10 -5.96 -15.77
C LEU A 379 10.97 -7.45 -15.96
N PHE A 380 9.79 -7.93 -16.32
CA PHE A 380 9.51 -9.35 -16.50
C PHE A 380 10.34 -9.93 -17.63
N GLN A 381 10.37 -9.30 -18.81
CA GLN A 381 11.18 -9.72 -19.95
C GLN A 381 12.66 -9.79 -19.59
N LYS A 382 13.21 -8.76 -18.93
CA LYS A 382 14.60 -8.73 -18.47
C LYS A 382 14.93 -9.90 -17.54
N LEU A 383 14.05 -10.21 -16.59
CA LEU A 383 14.30 -11.28 -15.62
C LEU A 383 14.17 -12.68 -16.25
N ILE A 384 13.21 -12.89 -17.14
CA ILE A 384 13.05 -14.13 -17.90
C ILE A 384 14.29 -14.35 -18.77
N TRP A 385 14.71 -13.34 -19.52
CA TRP A 385 15.92 -13.41 -20.36
C TRP A 385 17.17 -13.76 -19.55
N ASN A 386 17.40 -13.04 -18.44
CA ASN A 386 18.56 -13.31 -17.57
C ASN A 386 18.54 -14.71 -16.95
N ASN A 387 17.37 -15.27 -16.71
CA ASN A 387 17.22 -16.62 -16.20
C ASN A 387 17.56 -17.66 -17.26
N TYR A 388 17.12 -17.48 -18.50
CA TYR A 388 17.51 -18.33 -19.65
C TYR A 388 19.01 -18.30 -19.90
N ALA A 389 19.61 -17.10 -19.93
CA ALA A 389 21.05 -16.94 -20.17
C ALA A 389 21.96 -17.58 -19.11
N ARG A 390 21.45 -17.86 -17.92
CA ARG A 390 22.18 -18.57 -16.84
C ARG A 390 22.03 -20.09 -16.91
N THR A 391 21.08 -20.58 -17.70
CA THR A 391 20.76 -22.02 -17.82
C THR A 391 21.45 -22.65 -19.02
N ILE A 392 21.92 -21.82 -19.96
CA ILE A 392 22.80 -22.19 -21.06
C ILE A 392 24.26 -22.07 -20.61
#